data_9e38011f27edb8334539368f1e86a046
#
_entry.id   9e38011f27edb8334539368f1e86a046
#
_cell.length_a   1.000
_cell.length_b   1.000
_cell.length_c   1.000
_cell.angle_alpha   90.00
_cell.angle_beta   90.00
_cell.angle_gamma   90.00
#
_symmetry.space_group_name_H-M   'P 1'
#
loop_
_entity.id
_entity.type
_entity.pdbx_description
1 polymer ?
#
loop_
_entity_poly.entity_id
_entity_poly.type
_entity_poly.pdbx_seq_one_letter_code
_entity_poly.pdbx_strand_id
1 'polypeptide(L)'
;MDHNSTRSAAVAPTKPSWKQYLESEAASRFVYLIFGLIAIAMVMSYLQFRTQAICCGDWDGYYHIRWSQLLWESLSQGKGLPTFEWLPLTVLNPQHYNDHHFLFHLAQIPFLWFFEPVMAAKVAAVVFATLAVFSVYWLLYHYKVDHLLVWLAAILTCANMFYYRMNMAKAPPLTIVFTVAGIYFLFERKYIWLLPLMFAFVWTYSLFPLLWFAAVIWTIIIAWNERVFEWRPIAYTTAGMIAGNVINPYFPNNLYLFWEHAYTKIKVGSDFAVAVGGEWYPYDGMQLLTHFPVAMLAMLLGYIFFMPRNGKLPEKATFLLMFVSILFAAQFRSKRFAEYFPPFAVLFLAFSLQAFRQPDKSELPEDFRREIEPFLDVDVKTDKLEVWSSLREAFVWTIGVVLAIYFLINITGFHRFGIDQEGLAETINGNEPNDRYQRSMEWATGTDPNGKEHIPAGERIFNANWDDFPKLFFFNTKHRYVYGLDPNYLYSENPELYKLLQDITGGKVDNAAPLIREKFGANYVFTDAKENDDMVAKLLESGWVEMIYEDEESRLLKIRPEKGEVPKDSESEPETPEEKEELDRLEKGDNANANSNAPAEGEQEHQ
;
A
#
# COMPACT_ATOMS: atom_id res chain seq x y z
N MET A 1 -50.08 64.23 -23.90
CA MET A 1 -49.16 64.12 -22.76
C MET A 1 -48.51 62.76 -22.85
N ASP A 2 -47.37 62.74 -23.50
CA ASP A 2 -46.63 61.51 -23.83
C ASP A 2 -45.81 61.05 -22.64
N HIS A 3 -46.09 59.84 -22.18
CA HIS A 3 -45.25 59.15 -21.26
C HIS A 3 -44.29 58.25 -22.03
N ASN A 4 -43.13 58.80 -22.34
CA ASN A 4 -41.98 57.99 -22.83
C ASN A 4 -41.35 57.18 -21.66
N SER A 5 -41.69 55.92 -21.56
CA SER A 5 -40.99 54.97 -20.70
C SER A 5 -39.79 54.44 -21.44
N THR A 6 -38.61 54.96 -21.22
CA THR A 6 -37.34 54.40 -21.64
C THR A 6 -37.07 53.09 -20.86
N ARG A 7 -37.35 51.94 -21.48
CA ARG A 7 -36.84 50.65 -21.03
C ARG A 7 -35.31 50.65 -21.19
N SER A 8 -34.60 50.73 -20.10
CA SER A 8 -33.17 50.44 -20.05
C SER A 8 -32.98 48.97 -20.48
N ALA A 9 -32.40 48.77 -21.65
CA ALA A 9 -32.00 47.45 -22.10
C ALA A 9 -30.89 46.93 -21.16
N ALA A 10 -31.18 45.87 -20.43
CA ALA A 10 -30.17 45.17 -19.66
C ALA A 10 -29.07 44.68 -20.61
N VAL A 11 -27.89 45.26 -20.51
CA VAL A 11 -26.69 44.82 -21.24
C VAL A 11 -26.38 43.40 -20.77
N ALA A 12 -26.47 42.43 -21.68
CA ALA A 12 -26.07 41.06 -21.40
C ALA A 12 -24.59 41.05 -20.94
N PRO A 13 -24.25 40.31 -19.90
CA PRO A 13 -22.87 40.27 -19.42
C PRO A 13 -21.95 39.80 -20.55
N THR A 14 -21.05 40.67 -20.99
CA THR A 14 -20.02 40.35 -21.96
C THR A 14 -19.13 39.26 -21.37
N LYS A 15 -18.89 38.19 -22.12
CA LYS A 15 -17.93 37.14 -21.71
C LYS A 15 -16.57 37.81 -21.43
N PRO A 16 -15.92 37.50 -20.29
CA PRO A 16 -14.64 38.11 -19.94
C PRO A 16 -13.61 37.88 -21.06
N SER A 17 -12.79 38.87 -21.32
CA SER A 17 -11.69 38.75 -22.27
C SER A 17 -10.71 37.67 -21.79
N TRP A 18 -9.98 37.01 -22.74
CA TRP A 18 -8.97 36.01 -22.40
C TRP A 18 -7.95 36.48 -21.35
N LYS A 19 -7.56 37.76 -21.38
CA LYS A 19 -6.66 38.33 -20.37
C LYS A 19 -7.33 38.42 -18.99
N GLN A 20 -8.57 38.87 -18.91
CA GLN A 20 -9.35 38.94 -17.66
C GLN A 20 -9.61 37.55 -17.09
N TYR A 21 -9.74 36.52 -17.94
CA TYR A 21 -9.86 35.14 -17.49
C TYR A 21 -8.56 34.64 -16.87
N LEU A 22 -7.39 34.90 -17.49
CA LEU A 22 -6.08 34.50 -16.95
C LEU A 22 -5.73 35.20 -15.63
N GLU A 23 -6.21 36.40 -15.43
CA GLU A 23 -6.03 37.18 -14.18
C GLU A 23 -7.06 36.80 -13.09
N SER A 24 -8.01 35.91 -13.41
CA SER A 24 -9.04 35.50 -12.46
C SER A 24 -8.49 34.51 -11.41
N GLU A 25 -9.05 34.56 -10.21
CA GLU A 25 -8.75 33.58 -9.14
C GLU A 25 -8.96 32.13 -9.62
N ALA A 26 -10.00 31.90 -10.45
CA ALA A 26 -10.30 30.58 -10.99
C ALA A 26 -9.17 30.04 -11.88
N ALA A 27 -8.56 30.90 -12.72
CA ALA A 27 -7.42 30.50 -13.56
C ALA A 27 -6.19 30.19 -12.71
N SER A 28 -5.89 31.02 -11.71
CA SER A 28 -4.77 30.78 -10.80
C SER A 28 -4.94 29.46 -10.04
N ARG A 29 -6.14 29.16 -9.55
CA ARG A 29 -6.46 27.88 -8.89
C ARG A 29 -6.30 26.70 -9.85
N PHE A 30 -6.71 26.84 -11.11
CA PHE A 30 -6.53 25.81 -12.11
C PHE A 30 -5.04 25.56 -12.43
N VAL A 31 -4.23 26.62 -12.51
CA VAL A 31 -2.77 26.50 -12.66
C VAL A 31 -2.17 25.72 -11.48
N TYR A 32 -2.58 26.01 -10.25
CA TYR A 32 -2.12 25.27 -9.07
C TYR A 32 -2.56 23.80 -9.09
N LEU A 33 -3.76 23.49 -9.62
CA LEU A 33 -4.22 22.12 -9.80
C LEU A 33 -3.30 21.33 -10.76
N ILE A 34 -3.00 21.92 -11.93
CA ILE A 34 -2.13 21.29 -12.93
C ILE A 34 -0.69 21.17 -12.40
N PHE A 35 -0.20 22.22 -11.74
CA PHE A 35 1.12 22.15 -11.09
C PHE A 35 1.19 21.00 -10.08
N GLY A 36 0.15 20.85 -9.24
CA GLY A 36 0.05 19.78 -8.27
C GLY A 36 0.04 18.39 -8.94
N LEU A 37 -0.73 18.21 -10.02
CA LEU A 37 -0.73 16.97 -10.78
C LEU A 37 0.68 16.61 -11.31
N ILE A 38 1.35 17.59 -11.92
CA ILE A 38 2.70 17.39 -12.47
C ILE A 38 3.70 17.08 -11.35
N ALA A 39 3.67 17.84 -10.25
CA ALA A 39 4.56 17.63 -9.10
C ALA A 39 4.37 16.23 -8.49
N ILE A 40 3.12 15.80 -8.27
CA ILE A 40 2.80 14.46 -7.77
C ILE A 40 3.32 13.40 -8.74
N ALA A 41 3.04 13.52 -10.05
CA ALA A 41 3.50 12.57 -11.06
C ALA A 41 5.03 12.47 -11.11
N MET A 42 5.74 13.60 -10.99
CA MET A 42 7.21 13.62 -10.95
C MET A 42 7.74 12.91 -9.71
N VAL A 43 7.12 13.14 -8.54
CA VAL A 43 7.51 12.47 -7.29
C VAL A 43 7.29 10.96 -7.40
N MET A 44 6.11 10.51 -7.85
CA MET A 44 5.81 9.09 -8.01
C MET A 44 6.76 8.42 -9.02
N SER A 45 7.04 9.10 -10.14
CA SER A 45 8.00 8.63 -11.13
C SER A 45 9.41 8.51 -10.54
N TYR A 46 9.88 9.54 -9.83
CA TYR A 46 11.20 9.52 -9.19
C TYR A 46 11.35 8.34 -8.24
N LEU A 47 10.35 8.12 -7.37
CA LEU A 47 10.38 7.03 -6.40
C LEU A 47 10.36 5.65 -7.08
N GLN A 48 9.50 5.46 -8.09
CA GLN A 48 9.34 4.19 -8.79
C GLN A 48 10.56 3.82 -9.63
N PHE A 49 11.16 4.80 -10.33
CA PHE A 49 12.29 4.56 -11.23
C PHE A 49 13.65 4.66 -10.56
N ARG A 50 13.71 4.92 -9.27
CA ARG A 50 14.94 4.89 -8.49
C ARG A 50 15.50 3.48 -8.32
N THR A 51 14.66 2.46 -8.31
CA THR A 51 15.04 1.04 -8.22
C THR A 51 15.04 0.39 -9.59
N GLN A 52 15.86 -0.64 -9.81
CA GLN A 52 15.80 -1.47 -11.03
C GLN A 52 14.56 -2.35 -11.02
N ALA A 53 14.30 -3.02 -9.90
CA ALA A 53 13.13 -3.86 -9.67
C ALA A 53 11.82 -3.04 -9.62
N ILE A 54 10.70 -3.70 -9.64
CA ILE A 54 9.41 -3.10 -9.28
C ILE A 54 9.52 -2.63 -7.83
N CYS A 55 9.23 -1.32 -7.57
CA CYS A 55 9.35 -0.75 -6.23
C CYS A 55 8.42 -1.50 -5.26
N CYS A 56 8.70 -1.63 -4.05
CA CYS A 56 9.68 -1.11 -3.10
C CYS A 56 10.06 -2.27 -2.16
N GLY A 57 10.77 -3.27 -2.65
CA GLY A 57 11.14 -4.48 -1.91
C GLY A 57 9.99 -5.48 -1.71
N ASP A 58 8.86 -5.26 -2.37
CA ASP A 58 7.69 -6.13 -2.37
C ASP A 58 7.54 -6.80 -3.74
N TRP A 59 7.60 -8.11 -3.77
CA TRP A 59 7.62 -8.86 -5.02
C TRP A 59 6.24 -9.18 -5.60
N ASP A 60 5.16 -8.94 -4.87
CA ASP A 60 3.80 -9.19 -5.38
C ASP A 60 3.50 -8.46 -6.70
N GLY A 61 4.19 -7.33 -6.96
CA GLY A 61 4.07 -6.64 -8.24
C GLY A 61 4.43 -7.51 -9.46
N TYR A 62 5.37 -8.45 -9.29
CA TYR A 62 5.74 -9.44 -10.34
C TYR A 62 4.60 -10.43 -10.58
N TYR A 63 3.98 -10.95 -9.52
CA TYR A 63 2.79 -11.79 -9.64
C TYR A 63 1.66 -11.06 -10.34
N HIS A 64 1.35 -9.85 -9.91
CA HIS A 64 0.23 -9.08 -10.44
C HIS A 64 0.38 -8.80 -11.94
N ILE A 65 1.54 -8.35 -12.38
CA ILE A 65 1.73 -8.05 -13.80
C ILE A 65 1.77 -9.31 -14.67
N ARG A 66 2.35 -10.41 -14.16
CA ARG A 66 2.35 -11.69 -14.88
C ARG A 66 0.95 -12.26 -15.01
N TRP A 67 0.14 -12.17 -13.96
CA TRP A 67 -1.26 -12.59 -14.00
C TRP A 67 -2.09 -11.72 -14.96
N SER A 68 -1.87 -10.42 -14.96
CA SER A 68 -2.51 -9.50 -15.93
C SER A 68 -2.14 -9.85 -17.38
N GLN A 69 -0.91 -10.27 -17.63
CA GLN A 69 -0.46 -10.72 -18.96
C GLN A 69 -1.18 -12.02 -19.36
N LEU A 70 -1.21 -13.04 -18.50
CA LEU A 70 -1.90 -14.29 -18.77
C LEU A 70 -3.41 -14.09 -18.98
N LEU A 71 -4.01 -13.18 -18.20
CA LEU A 71 -5.39 -12.77 -18.35
C LEU A 71 -5.65 -12.16 -19.73
N TRP A 72 -4.79 -11.23 -20.18
CA TRP A 72 -4.87 -10.64 -21.51
C TRP A 72 -4.67 -11.64 -22.62
N GLU A 73 -3.68 -12.50 -22.52
CA GLU A 73 -3.41 -13.58 -23.49
C GLU A 73 -4.61 -14.50 -23.68
N SER A 74 -5.26 -14.88 -22.58
CA SER A 74 -6.45 -15.74 -22.62
C SER A 74 -7.67 -15.02 -23.22
N LEU A 75 -7.95 -13.80 -22.76
CA LEU A 75 -9.10 -13.00 -23.22
C LEU A 75 -8.97 -12.62 -24.70
N SER A 76 -7.77 -12.20 -25.15
CA SER A 76 -7.52 -11.80 -26.54
C SER A 76 -7.68 -12.97 -27.54
N GLN A 77 -7.45 -14.21 -27.06
CA GLN A 77 -7.67 -15.44 -27.84
C GLN A 77 -9.11 -15.97 -27.75
N GLY A 78 -10.00 -15.29 -27.02
CA GLY A 78 -11.38 -15.73 -26.84
C GLY A 78 -11.54 -16.97 -25.96
N LYS A 79 -10.53 -17.34 -25.16
CA LYS A 79 -10.54 -18.52 -24.28
C LYS A 79 -11.25 -18.28 -22.94
N GLY A 80 -11.69 -17.05 -22.67
CA GLY A 80 -12.28 -16.67 -21.38
C GLY A 80 -11.24 -16.41 -20.31
N LEU A 81 -11.63 -16.54 -19.03
CA LEU A 81 -10.71 -16.34 -17.92
C LEU A 81 -9.76 -17.53 -17.78
N PRO A 82 -8.44 -17.30 -17.57
CA PRO A 82 -7.50 -18.37 -17.36
C PRO A 82 -7.74 -19.06 -16.01
N THR A 83 -7.46 -20.36 -15.95
CA THR A 83 -7.48 -21.11 -14.70
C THR A 83 -6.16 -20.87 -13.95
N PHE A 84 -6.23 -20.56 -12.65
CA PHE A 84 -5.07 -20.47 -11.79
C PHE A 84 -4.74 -21.86 -11.23
N GLU A 85 -3.58 -22.43 -11.59
CA GLU A 85 -3.21 -23.79 -11.21
C GLU A 85 -1.86 -23.90 -10.49
N TRP A 86 -1.22 -22.77 -10.19
CA TRP A 86 0.16 -22.73 -9.72
C TRP A 86 0.32 -22.99 -8.22
N LEU A 87 -0.73 -22.82 -7.40
CA LEU A 87 -0.73 -23.07 -5.95
C LEU A 87 -1.79 -24.10 -5.54
N PRO A 88 -1.69 -25.35 -6.02
CA PRO A 88 -2.77 -26.34 -5.88
C PRO A 88 -2.98 -26.88 -4.46
N LEU A 89 -2.07 -26.61 -3.52
CA LEU A 89 -2.18 -27.05 -2.12
C LEU A 89 -2.75 -25.97 -1.19
N THR A 90 -3.17 -24.86 -1.73
CA THR A 90 -3.65 -23.68 -0.97
C THR A 90 -5.12 -23.41 -1.24
N VAL A 91 -5.71 -22.47 -0.52
CA VAL A 91 -7.06 -21.95 -0.80
C VAL A 91 -7.20 -21.32 -2.20
N LEU A 92 -6.07 -21.08 -2.89
CA LEU A 92 -6.03 -20.63 -4.28
C LEU A 92 -5.95 -21.80 -5.29
N ASN A 93 -6.28 -23.02 -4.89
CA ASN A 93 -6.36 -24.15 -5.80
C ASN A 93 -7.38 -23.90 -6.94
N PRO A 94 -7.27 -24.62 -8.07
CA PRO A 94 -8.12 -24.38 -9.23
C PRO A 94 -9.64 -24.43 -8.99
N GLN A 95 -10.09 -25.15 -7.95
CA GLN A 95 -11.50 -25.27 -7.60
C GLN A 95 -12.03 -24.06 -6.83
N HIS A 96 -11.18 -23.44 -5.99
CA HIS A 96 -11.57 -22.37 -5.08
C HIS A 96 -10.98 -21.01 -5.45
N TYR A 97 -10.16 -20.96 -6.52
CA TYR A 97 -9.52 -19.72 -6.93
C TYR A 97 -10.50 -18.58 -7.14
N ASN A 98 -10.14 -17.43 -6.63
CA ASN A 98 -10.76 -16.14 -6.89
C ASN A 98 -9.69 -15.07 -7.06
N ASP A 99 -9.79 -14.30 -8.12
CA ASP A 99 -8.99 -13.08 -8.31
C ASP A 99 -9.66 -11.91 -7.58
N HIS A 100 -9.26 -11.68 -6.34
CA HIS A 100 -9.79 -10.58 -5.53
C HIS A 100 -9.25 -9.20 -5.90
N HIS A 101 -8.36 -9.13 -6.90
CA HIS A 101 -7.84 -7.91 -7.52
C HIS A 101 -8.24 -7.81 -9.01
N PHE A 102 -9.30 -8.47 -9.42
CA PHE A 102 -9.66 -8.65 -10.82
C PHE A 102 -9.69 -7.35 -11.63
N LEU A 103 -10.36 -6.30 -11.13
CA LEU A 103 -10.41 -5.01 -11.83
C LEU A 103 -9.03 -4.31 -11.84
N PHE A 104 -8.20 -4.52 -10.82
CA PHE A 104 -6.83 -4.01 -10.82
C PHE A 104 -5.98 -4.68 -11.91
N HIS A 105 -6.08 -6.01 -12.05
CA HIS A 105 -5.39 -6.73 -13.13
C HIS A 105 -5.86 -6.28 -14.52
N LEU A 106 -7.16 -6.09 -14.71
CA LEU A 106 -7.70 -5.52 -15.94
C LEU A 106 -7.16 -4.10 -16.21
N ALA A 107 -7.01 -3.28 -15.18
CA ALA A 107 -6.48 -1.92 -15.29
C ALA A 107 -4.97 -1.90 -15.63
N GLN A 108 -4.22 -2.97 -15.39
CA GLN A 108 -2.83 -3.08 -15.78
C GLN A 108 -2.64 -3.47 -17.26
N ILE A 109 -3.61 -4.16 -17.88
CA ILE A 109 -3.50 -4.66 -19.27
C ILE A 109 -3.14 -3.58 -20.29
N PRO A 110 -3.72 -2.37 -20.29
CA PRO A 110 -3.35 -1.34 -21.27
C PRO A 110 -1.87 -0.98 -21.30
N PHE A 111 -1.17 -1.10 -20.17
CA PHE A 111 0.26 -0.81 -20.09
C PHE A 111 1.10 -1.91 -20.75
N LEU A 112 0.63 -3.17 -20.73
CA LEU A 112 1.27 -4.30 -21.41
C LEU A 112 1.21 -4.19 -22.95
N TRP A 113 0.38 -3.32 -23.49
CA TRP A 113 0.35 -3.08 -24.95
C TRP A 113 1.52 -2.23 -25.43
N PHE A 114 2.16 -1.48 -24.54
CA PHE A 114 3.19 -0.50 -24.88
C PHE A 114 4.54 -0.81 -24.25
N PHE A 115 4.58 -1.59 -23.17
CA PHE A 115 5.79 -1.84 -22.40
C PHE A 115 5.96 -3.31 -22.08
N GLU A 116 7.23 -3.73 -21.93
CA GLU A 116 7.56 -5.03 -21.35
C GLU A 116 6.99 -5.16 -19.91
N PRO A 117 6.69 -6.37 -19.42
CA PRO A 117 5.92 -6.57 -18.20
C PRO A 117 6.42 -5.78 -16.99
N VAL A 118 7.71 -5.79 -16.70
CA VAL A 118 8.28 -5.05 -15.56
C VAL A 118 8.09 -3.54 -15.72
N MET A 119 8.37 -3.01 -16.91
CA MET A 119 8.15 -1.59 -17.19
C MET A 119 6.66 -1.24 -17.16
N ALA A 120 5.78 -2.11 -17.66
CA ALA A 120 4.33 -1.96 -17.59
C ALA A 120 3.84 -1.86 -16.15
N ALA A 121 4.33 -2.72 -15.25
CA ALA A 121 4.02 -2.68 -13.82
C ALA A 121 4.48 -1.35 -13.19
N LYS A 122 5.70 -0.91 -13.48
CA LYS A 122 6.26 0.35 -12.96
C LYS A 122 5.46 1.57 -13.42
N VAL A 123 5.14 1.65 -14.73
CA VAL A 123 4.35 2.77 -15.28
C VAL A 123 2.92 2.75 -14.72
N ALA A 124 2.29 1.57 -14.63
CA ALA A 124 0.97 1.42 -14.02
C ALA A 124 0.98 1.89 -12.55
N ALA A 125 1.99 1.48 -11.76
CA ALA A 125 2.14 1.91 -10.37
C ALA A 125 2.26 3.44 -10.25
N VAL A 126 3.07 4.09 -11.10
CA VAL A 126 3.18 5.57 -11.16
C VAL A 126 1.83 6.21 -11.45
N VAL A 127 1.09 5.71 -12.43
CA VAL A 127 -0.22 6.26 -12.81
C VAL A 127 -1.22 6.10 -11.67
N PHE A 128 -1.32 4.92 -11.08
CA PHE A 128 -2.27 4.65 -10.00
C PHE A 128 -1.93 5.42 -8.72
N ALA A 129 -0.64 5.50 -8.34
CA ALA A 129 -0.19 6.31 -7.22
C ALA A 129 -0.44 7.80 -7.44
N THR A 130 -0.17 8.29 -8.66
CA THR A 130 -0.46 9.69 -9.03
C THR A 130 -1.96 9.98 -8.92
N LEU A 131 -2.81 9.10 -9.44
CA LEU A 131 -4.27 9.26 -9.34
C LEU A 131 -4.75 9.25 -7.88
N ALA A 132 -4.17 8.39 -7.04
CA ALA A 132 -4.51 8.32 -5.62
C ALA A 132 -4.21 9.64 -4.91
N VAL A 133 -2.97 10.10 -4.97
CA VAL A 133 -2.55 11.34 -4.30
C VAL A 133 -3.23 12.57 -4.90
N PHE A 134 -3.35 12.60 -6.24
CA PHE A 134 -4.04 13.69 -6.92
C PHE A 134 -5.53 13.75 -6.58
N SER A 135 -6.22 12.63 -6.38
CA SER A 135 -7.63 12.63 -5.98
C SER A 135 -7.86 13.35 -4.64
N VAL A 136 -6.94 13.16 -3.69
CA VAL A 136 -6.95 13.87 -2.39
C VAL A 136 -6.74 15.36 -2.59
N TYR A 137 -5.75 15.75 -3.39
CA TYR A 137 -5.47 17.15 -3.73
C TYR A 137 -6.60 17.80 -4.52
N TRP A 138 -7.19 17.08 -5.48
CA TRP A 138 -8.35 17.51 -6.25
C TRP A 138 -9.56 17.80 -5.36
N LEU A 139 -9.78 17.03 -4.30
CA LEU A 139 -10.89 17.26 -3.36
C LEU A 139 -10.75 18.63 -2.68
N LEU A 140 -9.54 19.02 -2.28
CA LEU A 140 -9.26 20.36 -1.74
C LEU A 140 -9.50 21.48 -2.77
N TYR A 141 -9.08 21.24 -4.00
CA TYR A 141 -9.36 22.16 -5.10
C TYR A 141 -10.86 22.32 -5.34
N HIS A 142 -11.61 21.22 -5.41
CA HIS A 142 -13.05 21.21 -5.67
C HIS A 142 -13.83 22.00 -4.61
N TYR A 143 -13.49 21.81 -3.35
CA TYR A 143 -14.13 22.52 -2.23
C TYR A 143 -13.54 23.91 -1.95
N LYS A 144 -12.74 24.42 -2.86
CA LYS A 144 -12.16 25.78 -2.80
C LYS A 144 -11.43 26.06 -1.49
N VAL A 145 -10.70 25.06 -0.97
CA VAL A 145 -9.83 25.27 0.19
C VAL A 145 -8.72 26.26 -0.17
N ASP A 146 -8.46 27.24 0.69
CA ASP A 146 -7.42 28.25 0.48
C ASP A 146 -6.01 27.65 0.51
N HIS A 147 -5.03 28.36 -0.06
CA HIS A 147 -3.60 28.02 0.00
C HIS A 147 -3.28 26.61 -0.54
N LEU A 148 -3.78 26.27 -1.72
CA LEU A 148 -3.71 24.94 -2.32
C LEU A 148 -2.29 24.37 -2.37
N LEU A 149 -1.26 25.19 -2.63
CA LEU A 149 0.14 24.75 -2.67
C LEU A 149 0.69 24.38 -1.29
N VAL A 150 0.21 25.01 -0.23
CA VAL A 150 0.57 24.62 1.15
C VAL A 150 0.00 23.24 1.47
N TRP A 151 -1.23 22.98 1.03
CA TRP A 151 -1.84 21.65 1.18
C TRP A 151 -1.16 20.59 0.30
N LEU A 152 -0.70 20.97 -0.89
CA LEU A 152 0.13 20.07 -1.70
C LEU A 152 1.39 19.65 -0.93
N ALA A 153 2.10 20.61 -0.34
CA ALA A 153 3.28 20.33 0.48
C ALA A 153 2.92 19.47 1.69
N ALA A 154 1.80 19.73 2.38
CA ALA A 154 1.32 18.94 3.49
C ALA A 154 0.99 17.49 3.09
N ILE A 155 0.34 17.29 1.94
CA ILE A 155 0.06 15.96 1.40
C ILE A 155 1.39 15.25 1.07
N LEU A 156 2.31 15.90 0.36
CA LEU A 156 3.58 15.31 -0.04
C LEU A 156 4.49 14.94 1.15
N THR A 157 4.26 15.54 2.32
CA THR A 157 5.01 15.27 3.55
C THR A 157 4.25 14.46 4.59
N CYS A 158 3.02 14.01 4.28
CA CYS A 158 2.12 13.47 5.31
C CYS A 158 2.67 12.22 6.02
N ALA A 159 3.34 11.33 5.29
CA ALA A 159 4.04 10.16 5.86
C ALA A 159 4.88 9.44 4.79
N ASN A 160 6.10 9.01 5.15
CA ASN A 160 6.96 8.21 4.27
C ASN A 160 6.33 6.86 3.94
N MET A 161 5.78 6.17 4.94
CA MET A 161 5.13 4.87 4.76
C MET A 161 3.92 4.93 3.80
N PHE A 162 3.22 6.05 3.73
CA PHE A 162 2.17 6.26 2.74
C PHE A 162 2.73 6.20 1.31
N TYR A 163 3.82 6.91 1.03
CA TYR A 163 4.44 6.94 -0.31
C TYR A 163 5.09 5.61 -0.67
N TYR A 164 5.72 4.95 0.29
CA TYR A 164 6.21 3.59 0.13
C TYR A 164 5.08 2.66 -0.35
N ARG A 165 3.95 2.65 0.35
CA ARG A 165 2.78 1.82 0.03
C ARG A 165 2.10 2.19 -1.29
N MET A 166 2.06 3.49 -1.62
CA MET A 166 1.46 3.95 -2.88
C MET A 166 2.29 3.58 -4.11
N ASN A 167 3.61 3.46 -3.97
CA ASN A 167 4.49 3.08 -5.08
C ASN A 167 4.59 1.56 -5.31
N MET A 168 4.09 0.73 -4.41
CA MET A 168 3.96 -0.71 -4.68
C MET A 168 3.04 -0.94 -5.89
N ALA A 169 3.41 -1.86 -6.78
CA ALA A 169 2.60 -2.21 -7.95
C ALA A 169 1.41 -3.12 -7.56
N LYS A 170 0.58 -2.63 -6.63
CA LYS A 170 -0.57 -3.31 -6.02
C LYS A 170 -1.84 -2.47 -6.14
N ALA A 171 -2.99 -3.03 -5.72
CA ALA A 171 -4.30 -2.38 -5.78
C ALA A 171 -4.54 -1.20 -4.80
N PRO A 172 -3.87 -1.04 -3.63
CA PRO A 172 -4.16 0.02 -2.67
C PRO A 172 -4.26 1.45 -3.23
N PRO A 173 -3.43 1.92 -4.18
CA PRO A 173 -3.61 3.24 -4.76
C PRO A 173 -5.00 3.48 -5.36
N LEU A 174 -5.56 2.50 -6.06
CA LEU A 174 -6.91 2.60 -6.62
C LEU A 174 -7.99 2.67 -5.53
N THR A 175 -7.77 2.04 -4.39
CA THR A 175 -8.72 2.10 -3.26
C THR A 175 -8.82 3.50 -2.66
N ILE A 176 -7.74 4.27 -2.66
CA ILE A 176 -7.77 5.70 -2.29
C ILE A 176 -8.64 6.49 -3.28
N VAL A 177 -8.49 6.23 -4.59
CA VAL A 177 -9.33 6.87 -5.62
C VAL A 177 -10.80 6.56 -5.38
N PHE A 178 -11.16 5.30 -5.16
CA PHE A 178 -12.55 4.89 -4.86
C PHE A 178 -13.07 5.53 -3.57
N THR A 179 -12.25 5.56 -2.52
CA THR A 179 -12.64 6.16 -1.23
C THR A 179 -12.88 7.67 -1.38
N VAL A 180 -11.99 8.39 -2.04
CA VAL A 180 -12.14 9.84 -2.29
C VAL A 180 -13.34 10.14 -3.18
N ALA A 181 -13.56 9.34 -4.25
CA ALA A 181 -14.74 9.47 -5.10
C ALA A 181 -16.03 9.21 -4.30
N GLY A 182 -16.03 8.21 -3.43
CA GLY A 182 -17.14 7.95 -2.52
C GLY A 182 -17.43 9.11 -1.58
N ILE A 183 -16.39 9.67 -0.96
CA ILE A 183 -16.51 10.88 -0.10
C ILE A 183 -17.07 12.04 -0.89
N TYR A 184 -16.60 12.25 -2.12
CA TYR A 184 -17.15 13.28 -3.00
C TYR A 184 -18.65 13.06 -3.27
N PHE A 185 -19.08 11.83 -3.60
CA PHE A 185 -20.49 11.55 -3.84
C PHE A 185 -21.36 11.69 -2.58
N LEU A 186 -20.82 11.36 -1.41
CA LEU A 186 -21.48 11.59 -0.13
C LEU A 186 -21.66 13.09 0.14
N PHE A 187 -20.60 13.87 0.02
CA PHE A 187 -20.62 15.31 0.28
C PHE A 187 -21.51 16.09 -0.69
N GLU A 188 -21.53 15.69 -1.97
CA GLU A 188 -22.40 16.27 -3.01
C GLU A 188 -23.81 15.68 -3.02
N ARG A 189 -24.10 14.74 -2.10
CA ARG A 189 -25.39 14.03 -2.01
C ARG A 189 -25.79 13.33 -3.32
N LYS A 190 -24.81 12.93 -4.13
CA LYS A 190 -24.98 12.20 -5.39
C LYS A 190 -25.02 10.69 -5.17
N TYR A 191 -25.86 10.25 -4.25
CA TYR A 191 -25.81 8.90 -3.67
C TYR A 191 -25.95 7.75 -4.67
N ILE A 192 -26.69 7.96 -5.79
CA ILE A 192 -26.85 6.92 -6.81
C ILE A 192 -25.51 6.43 -7.39
N TRP A 193 -24.50 7.31 -7.46
CA TRP A 193 -23.19 6.95 -7.98
C TRP A 193 -22.36 6.07 -7.03
N LEU A 194 -22.79 5.95 -5.76
CA LEU A 194 -22.19 5.01 -4.83
C LEU A 194 -22.41 3.55 -5.23
N LEU A 195 -23.51 3.24 -5.96
CA LEU A 195 -23.79 1.88 -6.41
C LEU A 195 -22.73 1.38 -7.41
N PRO A 196 -22.52 2.00 -8.59
CA PRO A 196 -21.49 1.55 -9.52
C PRO A 196 -20.08 1.69 -8.96
N LEU A 197 -19.82 2.69 -8.09
CA LEU A 197 -18.52 2.87 -7.44
C LEU A 197 -18.22 1.67 -6.51
N MET A 198 -19.18 1.27 -5.67
CA MET A 198 -19.02 0.14 -4.76
C MET A 198 -18.88 -1.17 -5.54
N PHE A 199 -19.66 -1.37 -6.62
CA PHE A 199 -19.51 -2.50 -7.51
C PHE A 199 -18.06 -2.64 -8.02
N ALA A 200 -17.50 -1.56 -8.56
CA ALA A 200 -16.13 -1.54 -9.04
C ALA A 200 -15.10 -1.75 -7.92
N PHE A 201 -15.35 -1.20 -6.73
CA PHE A 201 -14.47 -1.37 -5.57
C PHE A 201 -14.39 -2.84 -5.12
N VAL A 202 -15.51 -3.56 -5.08
CA VAL A 202 -15.56 -5.01 -4.77
C VAL A 202 -14.65 -5.81 -5.71
N TRP A 203 -14.60 -5.45 -6.99
CA TRP A 203 -13.77 -6.12 -7.99
C TRP A 203 -12.29 -5.71 -7.93
N THR A 204 -11.98 -4.62 -7.20
CA THR A 204 -10.62 -4.08 -7.14
C THR A 204 -9.84 -4.57 -5.92
N TYR A 205 -10.48 -4.61 -4.73
CA TYR A 205 -9.77 -4.89 -3.49
C TYR A 205 -10.69 -5.26 -2.34
N SER A 206 -10.23 -6.16 -1.47
CA SER A 206 -11.01 -6.68 -0.34
C SER A 206 -11.40 -5.64 0.72
N LEU A 207 -10.81 -4.42 0.70
CA LEU A 207 -11.15 -3.36 1.66
C LEU A 207 -12.37 -2.50 1.23
N PHE A 208 -13.16 -2.95 0.28
CA PHE A 208 -14.41 -2.27 -0.13
C PHE A 208 -15.37 -1.97 1.03
N PRO A 209 -15.42 -2.71 2.18
CA PRO A 209 -16.27 -2.34 3.30
C PRO A 209 -15.99 -0.94 3.85
N LEU A 210 -14.78 -0.38 3.64
CA LEU A 210 -14.44 0.98 4.06
C LEU A 210 -15.40 2.03 3.51
N LEU A 211 -15.81 1.88 2.23
CA LEU A 211 -16.79 2.79 1.61
C LEU A 211 -18.19 2.63 2.23
N TRP A 212 -18.58 1.43 2.61
CA TRP A 212 -19.85 1.21 3.32
C TRP A 212 -19.85 1.87 4.70
N PHE A 213 -18.76 1.73 5.46
CA PHE A 213 -18.60 2.42 6.74
C PHE A 213 -18.61 3.96 6.57
N ALA A 214 -18.00 4.48 5.51
CA ALA A 214 -18.08 5.90 5.17
C ALA A 214 -19.54 6.35 4.93
N ALA A 215 -20.34 5.55 4.23
CA ALA A 215 -21.77 5.83 4.02
C ALA A 215 -22.57 5.80 5.34
N VAL A 216 -22.25 4.89 6.25
CA VAL A 216 -22.85 4.84 7.60
C VAL A 216 -22.52 6.08 8.40
N ILE A 217 -21.25 6.48 8.46
CA ILE A 217 -20.79 7.70 9.16
C ILE A 217 -21.56 8.92 8.61
N TRP A 218 -21.63 9.05 7.28
CA TRP A 218 -22.35 10.15 6.65
C TRP A 218 -23.84 10.18 7.01
N THR A 219 -24.49 9.04 6.97
CA THR A 219 -25.92 8.89 7.37
C THR A 219 -26.16 9.33 8.82
N ILE A 220 -25.24 8.97 9.74
CA ILE A 220 -25.32 9.39 11.15
C ILE A 220 -25.22 10.91 11.29
N ILE A 221 -24.29 11.54 10.56
CA ILE A 221 -24.10 13.00 10.60
C ILE A 221 -25.32 13.75 10.06
N ILE A 222 -25.87 13.30 8.93
CA ILE A 222 -27.10 13.90 8.37
C ILE A 222 -28.28 13.73 9.32
N ALA A 223 -28.44 12.53 9.91
CA ALA A 223 -29.50 12.28 10.90
C ALA A 223 -29.37 13.19 12.12
N TRP A 224 -28.14 13.47 12.56
CA TRP A 224 -27.90 14.39 13.68
C TRP A 224 -28.25 15.84 13.33
N ASN A 225 -27.78 16.32 12.18
CA ASN A 225 -27.93 17.73 11.78
C ASN A 225 -29.33 18.07 11.27
N GLU A 226 -29.93 17.22 10.46
CA GLU A 226 -31.19 17.47 9.77
C GLU A 226 -32.40 16.80 10.44
N ARG A 227 -32.17 15.94 11.44
CA ARG A 227 -33.21 15.13 12.11
C ARG A 227 -33.99 14.23 11.14
N VAL A 228 -33.35 13.87 10.01
CA VAL A 228 -33.92 12.99 8.98
C VAL A 228 -32.97 11.81 8.77
N PHE A 229 -33.53 10.59 8.76
CA PHE A 229 -32.75 9.40 8.45
C PHE A 229 -32.57 9.26 6.94
N GLU A 230 -31.40 9.67 6.43
CA GLU A 230 -31.03 9.55 5.03
C GLU A 230 -30.45 8.17 4.73
N TRP A 231 -31.30 7.25 4.34
CA TRP A 231 -30.95 5.83 4.14
C TRP A 231 -30.26 5.53 2.80
N ARG A 232 -30.36 6.43 1.80
CA ARG A 232 -29.86 6.22 0.43
C ARG A 232 -28.37 5.92 0.36
N PRO A 233 -27.46 6.55 1.10
CA PRO A 233 -26.04 6.22 1.09
C PRO A 233 -25.78 4.74 1.43
N ILE A 234 -26.41 4.25 2.50
CA ILE A 234 -26.27 2.87 2.95
C ILE A 234 -26.88 1.91 1.92
N ALA A 235 -28.08 2.23 1.41
CA ALA A 235 -28.77 1.36 0.47
C ALA A 235 -28.00 1.20 -0.85
N TYR A 236 -27.49 2.30 -1.45
CA TYR A 236 -26.75 2.23 -2.70
C TYR A 236 -25.38 1.54 -2.53
N THR A 237 -24.68 1.79 -1.44
CA THR A 237 -23.43 1.07 -1.17
C THR A 237 -23.69 -0.43 -0.92
N THR A 238 -24.73 -0.77 -0.16
CA THR A 238 -25.12 -2.18 0.06
C THR A 238 -25.53 -2.86 -1.25
N ALA A 239 -26.36 -2.21 -2.07
CA ALA A 239 -26.77 -2.75 -3.36
C ALA A 239 -25.57 -2.95 -4.30
N GLY A 240 -24.65 -1.98 -4.35
CA GLY A 240 -23.41 -2.09 -5.12
C GLY A 240 -22.50 -3.21 -4.63
N MET A 241 -22.41 -3.39 -3.31
CA MET A 241 -21.64 -4.47 -2.69
C MET A 241 -22.22 -5.85 -3.03
N ILE A 242 -23.55 -6.01 -2.91
CA ILE A 242 -24.22 -7.27 -3.26
C ILE A 242 -24.06 -7.54 -4.76
N ALA A 243 -24.34 -6.57 -5.62
CA ALA A 243 -24.20 -6.72 -7.06
C ALA A 243 -22.76 -7.05 -7.46
N GLY A 244 -21.75 -6.36 -6.87
CA GLY A 244 -20.35 -6.62 -7.14
C GLY A 244 -19.89 -8.02 -6.75
N ASN A 245 -20.44 -8.57 -5.67
CA ASN A 245 -20.12 -9.94 -5.26
C ASN A 245 -20.86 -10.99 -6.10
N VAL A 246 -22.15 -10.81 -6.37
CA VAL A 246 -22.97 -11.82 -7.08
C VAL A 246 -22.65 -11.88 -8.58
N ILE A 247 -22.37 -10.72 -9.20
CA ILE A 247 -22.02 -10.64 -10.63
C ILE A 247 -20.51 -10.94 -10.85
N ASN A 248 -19.76 -11.15 -9.78
CA ASN A 248 -18.32 -11.45 -9.86
C ASN A 248 -18.09 -12.70 -10.72
N PRO A 249 -17.10 -12.69 -11.65
CA PRO A 249 -16.79 -13.84 -12.48
C PRO A 249 -16.40 -15.11 -11.70
N TYR A 250 -15.95 -14.94 -10.46
CA TYR A 250 -15.54 -16.01 -9.57
C TYR A 250 -16.58 -16.37 -8.49
N PHE A 251 -17.82 -15.90 -8.64
CA PHE A 251 -18.89 -16.25 -7.70
C PHE A 251 -19.18 -17.77 -7.72
N PRO A 252 -19.30 -18.49 -6.57
CA PRO A 252 -19.29 -17.99 -5.19
C PRO A 252 -17.92 -17.97 -4.49
N ASN A 253 -16.82 -18.37 -5.16
CA ASN A 253 -15.50 -18.49 -4.56
C ASN A 253 -14.98 -17.15 -3.99
N ASN A 254 -15.39 -16.02 -4.59
CA ASN A 254 -15.06 -14.69 -4.09
C ASN A 254 -15.57 -14.45 -2.65
N LEU A 255 -16.71 -15.01 -2.28
CA LEU A 255 -17.25 -14.91 -0.91
C LEU A 255 -16.43 -15.76 0.07
N TYR A 256 -16.00 -16.94 -0.34
CA TYR A 256 -15.16 -17.81 0.46
C TYR A 256 -13.82 -17.14 0.78
N LEU A 257 -13.11 -16.65 -0.23
CA LEU A 257 -11.82 -15.98 -0.04
C LEU A 257 -11.96 -14.66 0.75
N PHE A 258 -13.03 -13.89 0.53
CA PHE A 258 -13.30 -12.70 1.35
C PHE A 258 -13.50 -13.05 2.81
N TRP A 259 -14.27 -14.10 3.11
CA TRP A 259 -14.48 -14.57 4.49
C TRP A 259 -13.16 -15.05 5.12
N GLU A 260 -12.37 -15.81 4.38
CA GLU A 260 -11.06 -16.29 4.82
C GLU A 260 -10.13 -15.12 5.19
N HIS A 261 -10.01 -14.12 4.32
CA HIS A 261 -9.25 -12.90 4.60
C HIS A 261 -9.80 -12.14 5.82
N ALA A 262 -11.11 -11.98 5.94
CA ALA A 262 -11.72 -11.28 7.06
C ALA A 262 -11.50 -12.03 8.37
N TYR A 263 -11.73 -13.35 8.39
CA TYR A 263 -11.61 -14.17 9.60
C TYR A 263 -10.16 -14.25 10.10
N THR A 264 -9.21 -14.52 9.21
CA THR A 264 -7.79 -14.69 9.59
C THR A 264 -7.10 -13.39 9.99
N LYS A 265 -7.50 -12.26 9.38
CA LYS A 265 -6.79 -10.97 9.50
C LYS A 265 -7.46 -9.95 10.43
N ILE A 266 -8.78 -10.07 10.66
CA ILE A 266 -9.52 -9.19 11.59
C ILE A 266 -9.58 -9.78 13.01
N LYS A 267 -9.25 -11.07 13.17
CA LYS A 267 -9.25 -11.72 14.49
C LYS A 267 -8.49 -10.88 15.52
N VAL A 268 -9.16 -10.55 16.61
CA VAL A 268 -8.60 -9.71 17.68
C VAL A 268 -7.53 -10.51 18.43
N GLY A 269 -6.29 -10.00 18.41
CA GLY A 269 -5.11 -10.57 19.07
C GLY A 269 -3.87 -10.40 18.19
N SER A 270 -2.71 -10.24 18.81
CA SER A 270 -1.41 -10.19 18.10
C SER A 270 -0.92 -11.59 17.67
N ASP A 271 -1.62 -12.63 18.11
CA ASP A 271 -1.20 -14.02 17.88
C ASP A 271 -1.80 -14.53 16.58
N PHE A 272 -1.13 -14.24 15.49
CA PHE A 272 -1.39 -14.94 14.24
C PHE A 272 -0.96 -16.40 14.40
N ALA A 273 -1.79 -17.33 13.93
CA ALA A 273 -1.45 -18.75 13.91
C ALA A 273 -0.24 -19.05 12.99
N VAL A 274 0.05 -18.11 12.10
CA VAL A 274 1.09 -18.15 11.08
C VAL A 274 1.87 -16.84 11.12
N ALA A 275 3.17 -16.88 10.94
CA ALA A 275 4.00 -15.70 10.73
C ALA A 275 3.61 -15.03 9.41
N VAL A 276 2.82 -13.97 9.51
CA VAL A 276 2.36 -13.16 8.36
C VAL A 276 3.38 -12.05 8.05
N GLY A 277 3.26 -11.42 6.87
CA GLY A 277 4.07 -10.26 6.53
C GLY A 277 4.03 -9.16 7.59
N GLY A 278 5.14 -8.48 7.80
CA GLY A 278 5.32 -7.44 8.83
C GLY A 278 4.26 -6.32 8.81
N GLU A 279 3.60 -6.14 7.68
CA GLU A 279 2.52 -5.16 7.48
C GLU A 279 1.22 -5.45 8.25
N TRP A 280 1.01 -6.70 8.67
CA TRP A 280 -0.18 -7.10 9.43
C TRP A 280 -0.06 -6.84 10.93
N TYR A 281 1.18 -6.64 11.42
CA TYR A 281 1.40 -6.28 12.82
C TYR A 281 1.10 -4.81 13.08
N PRO A 282 0.80 -4.42 14.35
CA PRO A 282 0.56 -3.03 14.70
C PRO A 282 1.84 -2.19 14.65
N TYR A 283 1.69 -0.87 14.54
CA TYR A 283 2.73 0.08 14.92
C TYR A 283 2.80 0.21 16.44
N ASP A 284 4.01 0.34 16.98
CA ASP A 284 4.16 0.84 18.34
C ASP A 284 4.03 2.38 18.38
N GLY A 285 3.92 2.94 19.61
CA GLY A 285 3.70 4.38 19.77
C GLY A 285 4.84 5.24 19.24
N MET A 286 6.10 4.79 19.34
CA MET A 286 7.25 5.53 18.82
C MET A 286 7.28 5.48 17.29
N GLN A 287 7.04 4.32 16.69
CA GLN A 287 6.92 4.18 15.24
C GLN A 287 5.83 5.08 14.66
N LEU A 288 4.68 5.22 15.34
CA LEU A 288 3.62 6.14 14.89
C LEU A 288 4.10 7.60 14.90
N LEU A 289 4.83 8.03 15.91
CA LEU A 289 5.34 9.39 16.00
C LEU A 289 6.44 9.66 14.97
N THR A 290 7.32 8.69 14.70
CA THR A 290 8.45 8.85 13.78
C THR A 290 8.05 8.71 12.32
N HIS A 291 7.15 7.78 11.98
CA HIS A 291 6.74 7.55 10.59
C HIS A 291 5.62 8.47 10.09
N PHE A 292 4.84 9.09 11.00
CA PHE A 292 3.67 9.90 10.66
C PHE A 292 3.65 11.30 11.30
N PRO A 293 4.78 12.01 11.46
CA PRO A 293 4.80 13.24 12.26
C PRO A 293 3.87 14.32 11.71
N VAL A 294 3.83 14.53 10.39
CA VAL A 294 2.98 15.54 9.76
C VAL A 294 1.51 15.14 9.81
N ALA A 295 1.17 13.87 9.57
CA ALA A 295 -0.20 13.38 9.66
C ALA A 295 -0.73 13.45 11.09
N MET A 296 0.09 13.09 12.10
CA MET A 296 -0.26 13.21 13.51
C MET A 296 -0.50 14.67 13.92
N LEU A 297 0.40 15.57 13.49
CA LEU A 297 0.22 17.01 13.72
C LEU A 297 -1.04 17.55 13.02
N ALA A 298 -1.29 17.13 11.79
CA ALA A 298 -2.50 17.51 11.06
C ALA A 298 -3.77 17.04 11.77
N MET A 299 -3.79 15.80 12.27
CA MET A 299 -4.91 15.28 13.05
C MET A 299 -5.11 16.09 14.34
N LEU A 300 -4.05 16.35 15.11
CA LEU A 300 -4.11 17.14 16.34
C LEU A 300 -4.63 18.57 16.10
N LEU A 301 -4.09 19.25 15.09
CA LEU A 301 -4.56 20.58 14.72
C LEU A 301 -5.99 20.54 14.19
N GLY A 302 -6.37 19.48 13.46
CA GLY A 302 -7.75 19.26 13.03
C GLY A 302 -8.72 19.22 14.22
N TYR A 303 -8.38 18.55 15.31
CA TYR A 303 -9.18 18.56 16.55
C TYR A 303 -9.24 19.96 17.19
N ILE A 304 -8.13 20.68 17.25
CA ILE A 304 -8.07 22.04 17.84
C ILE A 304 -8.98 23.01 17.06
N PHE A 305 -8.98 22.95 15.74
CA PHE A 305 -9.79 23.83 14.89
C PHE A 305 -11.21 23.32 14.62
N PHE A 306 -11.56 22.11 15.08
CA PHE A 306 -12.90 21.57 14.95
C PHE A 306 -13.85 22.24 15.94
N MET A 307 -14.83 23.02 15.43
CA MET A 307 -15.81 23.70 16.24
C MET A 307 -17.23 23.42 15.76
N PRO A 308 -18.06 22.73 16.57
CA PRO A 308 -19.51 22.71 16.39
C PRO A 308 -20.10 24.10 16.62
N ARG A 309 -21.11 24.49 15.84
CA ARG A 309 -21.74 25.81 15.95
C ARG A 309 -23.26 25.66 16.06
N ASN A 310 -23.88 26.39 16.99
CA ASN A 310 -25.34 26.45 17.17
C ASN A 310 -26.02 25.07 17.20
N GLY A 311 -25.37 24.08 17.82
CA GLY A 311 -25.88 22.71 17.91
C GLY A 311 -25.79 21.90 16.60
N LYS A 312 -25.25 22.47 15.52
CA LYS A 312 -24.96 21.77 14.26
C LYS A 312 -23.48 21.43 14.15
N LEU A 313 -23.22 20.31 13.53
CA LEU A 313 -21.87 19.84 13.23
C LEU A 313 -21.48 20.28 11.81
N PRO A 314 -20.25 20.78 11.57
CA PRO A 314 -19.77 21.03 10.21
C PRO A 314 -19.62 19.69 9.49
N GLU A 315 -20.59 19.32 8.63
CA GLU A 315 -20.79 17.96 8.09
C GLU A 315 -19.51 17.32 7.56
N LYS A 316 -18.79 18.03 6.69
CA LYS A 316 -17.57 17.50 6.04
C LYS A 316 -16.42 17.30 7.03
N ALA A 317 -16.21 18.27 7.93
CA ALA A 317 -15.18 18.17 8.97
C ALA A 317 -15.53 17.08 9.99
N THR A 318 -16.81 16.95 10.36
CA THR A 318 -17.28 15.88 11.27
C THR A 318 -17.12 14.51 10.66
N PHE A 319 -17.45 14.37 9.37
CA PHE A 319 -17.21 13.11 8.66
C PHE A 319 -15.72 12.72 8.71
N LEU A 320 -14.84 13.67 8.36
CA LEU A 320 -13.40 13.42 8.38
C LEU A 320 -12.87 13.18 9.80
N LEU A 321 -13.40 13.87 10.82
CA LEU A 321 -13.10 13.61 12.22
C LEU A 321 -13.34 12.13 12.58
N MET A 322 -14.56 11.63 12.32
CA MET A 322 -14.92 10.24 12.64
C MET A 322 -14.11 9.24 11.80
N PHE A 323 -14.00 9.50 10.51
CA PHE A 323 -13.32 8.62 9.57
C PHE A 323 -11.82 8.51 9.89
N VAL A 324 -11.13 9.62 10.11
CA VAL A 324 -9.70 9.65 10.46
C VAL A 324 -9.44 9.02 11.83
N SER A 325 -10.32 9.25 12.81
CA SER A 325 -10.18 8.64 14.14
C SER A 325 -10.26 7.11 14.07
N ILE A 326 -11.15 6.56 13.24
CA ILE A 326 -11.24 5.12 13.00
C ILE A 326 -9.98 4.61 12.29
N LEU A 327 -9.52 5.30 11.25
CA LEU A 327 -8.29 4.92 10.54
C LEU A 327 -7.05 5.00 11.42
N PHE A 328 -6.98 5.99 12.30
CA PHE A 328 -5.91 6.10 13.30
C PHE A 328 -5.94 4.95 14.30
N ALA A 329 -7.12 4.64 14.85
CA ALA A 329 -7.27 3.49 15.75
C ALA A 329 -6.89 2.16 15.07
N ALA A 330 -7.17 2.02 13.78
CA ALA A 330 -6.82 0.84 13.00
C ALA A 330 -5.30 0.63 12.84
N GLN A 331 -4.46 1.69 12.97
CA GLN A 331 -2.99 1.58 12.98
C GLN A 331 -2.48 0.70 14.14
N PHE A 332 -3.18 0.70 15.27
CA PHE A 332 -2.86 -0.16 16.41
C PHE A 332 -3.27 -1.63 16.19
N ARG A 333 -3.84 -1.93 15.02
CA ARG A 333 -4.16 -3.30 14.61
C ARG A 333 -3.29 -3.78 13.46
N SER A 334 -2.99 -2.91 12.49
CA SER A 334 -2.18 -3.28 11.32
C SER A 334 -1.51 -2.05 10.71
N LYS A 335 -0.23 -2.20 10.35
CA LYS A 335 0.56 -1.20 9.63
C LYS A 335 -0.03 -0.87 8.25
N ARG A 336 -0.89 -1.72 7.68
CA ARG A 336 -1.56 -1.47 6.38
C ARG A 336 -2.42 -0.21 6.36
N PHE A 337 -2.93 0.24 7.51
CA PHE A 337 -3.71 1.49 7.57
C PHE A 337 -2.87 2.76 7.35
N ALA A 338 -1.53 2.64 7.24
CA ALA A 338 -0.64 3.68 6.69
C ALA A 338 -1.04 4.12 5.27
N GLU A 339 -1.73 3.27 4.53
CA GLU A 339 -2.25 3.57 3.19
C GLU A 339 -3.38 4.62 3.22
N TYR A 340 -4.09 4.75 4.34
CA TYR A 340 -5.33 5.55 4.43
C TYR A 340 -5.19 6.72 5.39
N PHE A 341 -4.71 6.50 6.60
CA PHE A 341 -4.70 7.50 7.66
C PHE A 341 -4.06 8.84 7.26
N PRO A 342 -2.83 8.90 6.68
CA PRO A 342 -2.09 10.15 6.52
C PRO A 342 -2.78 11.18 5.63
N PRO A 343 -3.21 10.87 4.40
CA PRO A 343 -3.85 11.86 3.54
C PRO A 343 -5.20 12.35 4.08
N PHE A 344 -5.95 11.46 4.76
CA PHE A 344 -7.23 11.84 5.35
C PHE A 344 -7.06 12.71 6.61
N ALA A 345 -5.95 12.57 7.36
CA ALA A 345 -5.60 13.48 8.45
C ALA A 345 -5.35 14.91 7.94
N VAL A 346 -4.66 15.05 6.80
CA VAL A 346 -4.47 16.35 6.15
C VAL A 346 -5.81 16.93 5.68
N LEU A 347 -6.68 16.12 5.07
CA LEU A 347 -8.04 16.55 4.70
C LEU A 347 -8.84 17.01 5.91
N PHE A 348 -8.77 16.28 7.02
CA PHE A 348 -9.47 16.65 8.26
C PHE A 348 -9.05 18.03 8.75
N LEU A 349 -7.74 18.32 8.81
CA LEU A 349 -7.26 19.65 9.17
C LEU A 349 -7.77 20.72 8.20
N ALA A 350 -7.68 20.45 6.88
CA ALA A 350 -8.08 21.41 5.85
C ALA A 350 -9.55 21.80 5.97
N PHE A 351 -10.45 20.82 6.14
CA PHE A 351 -11.88 21.08 6.27
C PHE A 351 -12.27 21.66 7.63
N SER A 352 -11.54 21.31 8.71
CA SER A 352 -11.72 21.93 10.03
C SER A 352 -11.35 23.41 10.00
N LEU A 353 -10.20 23.76 9.38
CA LEU A 353 -9.78 25.16 9.21
C LEU A 353 -10.75 25.95 8.31
N GLN A 354 -11.24 25.33 7.21
CA GLN A 354 -12.23 25.96 6.35
C GLN A 354 -13.52 26.25 7.11
N ALA A 355 -14.05 25.29 7.87
CA ALA A 355 -15.24 25.48 8.71
C ALA A 355 -15.01 26.52 9.82
N PHE A 356 -13.81 26.56 10.41
CA PHE A 356 -13.44 27.55 11.41
C PHE A 356 -13.41 28.99 10.87
N ARG A 357 -12.94 29.18 9.62
CA ARG A 357 -12.80 30.52 8.98
C ARG A 357 -14.08 31.06 8.36
N GLN A 358 -15.03 30.21 8.00
CA GLN A 358 -16.32 30.65 7.41
C GLN A 358 -17.41 30.69 8.48
N PRO A 359 -17.55 31.80 9.26
CA PRO A 359 -18.72 31.98 10.07
C PRO A 359 -19.90 32.14 9.12
N ASP A 360 -20.92 31.30 9.25
CA ASP A 360 -22.20 31.53 8.59
C ASP A 360 -22.77 32.83 9.13
N LYS A 361 -22.79 33.86 8.28
CA LYS A 361 -23.33 35.20 8.65
C LYS A 361 -24.81 35.11 9.09
N SER A 362 -25.52 34.04 8.68
CA SER A 362 -26.90 33.79 9.09
C SER A 362 -27.03 33.20 10.51
N GLU A 363 -25.96 32.72 11.10
CA GLU A 363 -25.97 32.01 12.39
C GLU A 363 -25.60 32.90 13.60
N LEU A 364 -25.19 34.14 13.36
CA LEU A 364 -24.95 35.09 14.44
C LEU A 364 -26.31 35.53 15.04
N PRO A 365 -26.47 35.50 16.38
CA PRO A 365 -27.65 36.08 17.03
C PRO A 365 -27.91 37.48 16.49
N GLU A 366 -29.19 37.82 16.26
CA GLU A 366 -29.57 39.09 15.61
C GLU A 366 -29.02 40.30 16.38
N ASP A 367 -28.91 40.17 17.69
CA ASP A 367 -28.34 41.20 18.58
C ASP A 367 -26.83 41.37 18.34
N PHE A 368 -26.10 40.26 18.17
CA PHE A 368 -24.68 40.27 17.88
C PHE A 368 -24.39 40.71 16.43
N ARG A 369 -25.30 40.39 15.51
CA ARG A 369 -25.25 40.88 14.13
C ARG A 369 -25.38 42.40 14.08
N ARG A 370 -26.33 43.01 14.83
CA ARG A 370 -26.52 44.44 14.92
C ARG A 370 -25.34 45.17 15.57
N GLU A 371 -24.66 44.53 16.51
CA GLU A 371 -23.47 45.10 17.15
C GLU A 371 -22.24 45.02 16.23
N ILE A 372 -22.13 43.99 15.39
CA ILE A 372 -20.96 43.77 14.52
C ILE A 372 -21.17 44.38 13.12
N GLU A 373 -22.41 44.51 12.63
CA GLU A 373 -22.72 45.10 11.32
C GLU A 373 -22.06 46.48 11.09
N PRO A 374 -22.02 47.40 12.06
CA PRO A 374 -21.27 48.64 11.94
C PRO A 374 -19.75 48.44 11.83
N PHE A 375 -19.22 47.33 12.34
CA PHE A 375 -17.80 46.99 12.28
C PHE A 375 -17.45 46.13 11.07
N LEU A 376 -18.45 45.50 10.43
CA LEU A 376 -18.27 44.71 9.21
C LEU A 376 -18.39 45.54 7.93
N ASP A 377 -19.17 46.65 7.98
CA ASP A 377 -19.34 47.58 6.87
C ASP A 377 -18.42 48.83 6.96
N VAL A 378 -17.72 48.99 8.06
CA VAL A 378 -16.66 49.99 8.13
C VAL A 378 -15.49 49.43 7.33
N ASP A 379 -15.25 50.07 6.21
CA ASP A 379 -13.97 50.06 5.47
C ASP A 379 -12.90 50.64 6.41
N VAL A 380 -12.66 49.97 7.53
CA VAL A 380 -11.60 50.31 8.48
C VAL A 380 -10.30 49.92 7.82
N LYS A 381 -9.83 50.77 6.92
CA LYS A 381 -8.41 50.87 6.58
C LYS A 381 -7.66 51.25 7.85
N THR A 382 -7.61 50.37 8.79
CA THR A 382 -6.65 50.48 9.87
C THR A 382 -5.42 49.71 9.45
N ASP A 383 -4.29 50.39 9.29
CA ASP A 383 -2.95 49.83 9.00
C ASP A 383 -2.64 48.61 9.84
N LYS A 384 -3.23 48.48 11.03
CA LYS A 384 -3.09 47.33 11.93
C LYS A 384 -3.77 46.05 11.41
N LEU A 385 -4.95 46.13 10.79
CA LEU A 385 -5.66 44.95 10.25
C LEU A 385 -4.96 44.41 8.98
N GLU A 386 -4.42 45.29 8.15
CA GLU A 386 -3.61 44.91 6.99
C GLU A 386 -2.31 44.27 7.42
N VAL A 387 -1.64 44.76 8.47
CA VAL A 387 -0.44 44.12 9.05
C VAL A 387 -0.75 42.70 9.58
N TRP A 388 -1.85 42.52 10.32
CA TRP A 388 -2.23 41.20 10.83
C TRP A 388 -2.60 40.24 9.72
N SER A 389 -3.28 40.67 8.68
CA SER A 389 -3.61 39.83 7.52
C SER A 389 -2.35 39.41 6.76
N SER A 390 -1.43 40.37 6.54
CA SER A 390 -0.12 40.11 5.90
C SER A 390 0.77 39.18 6.72
N LEU A 391 0.80 39.33 8.05
CA LEU A 391 1.54 38.43 8.93
C LEU A 391 0.96 37.00 8.92
N ARG A 392 -0.37 36.87 8.89
CA ARG A 392 -1.05 35.60 8.77
C ARG A 392 -0.71 34.89 7.45
N GLU A 393 -0.78 35.61 6.34
CA GLU A 393 -0.42 35.11 5.01
C GLU A 393 1.07 34.67 4.99
N ALA A 394 1.96 35.51 5.49
CA ALA A 394 3.38 35.20 5.59
C ALA A 394 3.62 33.95 6.44
N PHE A 395 2.91 33.78 7.56
CA PHE A 395 3.01 32.60 8.41
C PHE A 395 2.55 31.33 7.68
N VAL A 396 1.42 31.37 6.97
CA VAL A 396 0.91 30.22 6.21
C VAL A 396 1.88 29.81 5.10
N TRP A 397 2.42 30.77 4.35
CA TRP A 397 3.41 30.49 3.32
C TRP A 397 4.74 29.99 3.90
N THR A 398 5.15 30.48 5.09
CA THR A 398 6.31 29.96 5.80
C THR A 398 6.14 28.48 6.14
N ILE A 399 4.96 28.08 6.64
CA ILE A 399 4.64 26.65 6.85
C ILE A 399 4.80 25.87 5.55
N GLY A 400 4.24 26.37 4.44
CA GLY A 400 4.35 25.72 3.13
C GLY A 400 5.79 25.53 2.69
N VAL A 401 6.64 26.55 2.87
CA VAL A 401 8.08 26.48 2.55
C VAL A 401 8.80 25.48 3.45
N VAL A 402 8.52 25.50 4.76
CA VAL A 402 9.12 24.53 5.72
C VAL A 402 8.74 23.10 5.34
N LEU A 403 7.48 22.84 5.02
CA LEU A 403 7.03 21.51 4.56
C LEU A 403 7.69 21.12 3.24
N ALA A 404 7.82 22.03 2.29
CA ALA A 404 8.51 21.76 1.02
C ALA A 404 10.00 21.43 1.23
N ILE A 405 10.69 22.16 2.10
CA ILE A 405 12.08 21.88 2.46
C ILE A 405 12.18 20.52 3.15
N TYR A 406 11.30 20.24 4.11
CA TYR A 406 11.25 18.96 4.80
C TYR A 406 11.04 17.80 3.80
N PHE A 407 10.13 17.97 2.84
CA PHE A 407 9.90 16.99 1.78
C PHE A 407 11.16 16.75 0.92
N LEU A 408 11.83 17.82 0.49
CA LEU A 408 13.06 17.72 -0.31
C LEU A 408 14.17 17.00 0.45
N ILE A 409 14.33 17.28 1.75
CA ILE A 409 15.30 16.60 2.61
C ILE A 409 14.96 15.10 2.68
N ASN A 410 13.71 14.75 2.92
CA ASN A 410 13.28 13.36 3.01
C ASN A 410 13.45 12.58 1.70
N ILE A 411 13.04 13.17 0.57
CA ILE A 411 13.08 12.47 -0.72
C ILE A 411 14.50 12.30 -1.26
N THR A 412 15.41 13.22 -0.94
CA THR A 412 16.79 13.17 -1.41
C THR A 412 17.71 12.34 -0.52
N GLY A 413 17.25 11.90 0.65
CA GLY A 413 18.06 11.11 1.56
C GLY A 413 19.05 11.93 2.39
N PHE A 414 18.83 13.22 2.60
CA PHE A 414 19.66 14.08 3.44
C PHE A 414 19.30 13.90 4.92
N HIS A 415 19.71 12.75 5.51
CA HIS A 415 19.20 12.20 6.77
C HIS A 415 19.65 12.86 8.07
N ARG A 416 20.57 13.80 8.06
CA ARG A 416 21.18 14.31 9.31
C ARG A 416 20.23 15.09 10.22
N PHE A 417 19.00 15.36 9.80
CA PHE A 417 18.00 16.17 10.53
C PHE A 417 16.60 15.57 10.58
N GLY A 418 16.40 14.33 10.12
CA GLY A 418 15.07 13.69 10.12
C GLY A 418 14.69 13.15 11.50
N ILE A 419 13.45 13.34 11.89
CA ILE A 419 12.81 12.65 13.02
C ILE A 419 12.64 11.16 12.67
N ASP A 420 12.52 10.86 11.39
CA ASP A 420 12.49 9.52 10.83
C ASP A 420 13.93 9.05 10.55
N GLN A 421 14.32 7.94 11.12
CA GLN A 421 15.67 7.38 10.97
C GLN A 421 15.94 6.86 9.56
N GLU A 422 14.87 6.49 8.83
CA GLU A 422 14.94 6.03 7.45
C GLU A 422 14.15 6.98 6.54
N GLY A 423 14.83 7.83 5.80
CA GLY A 423 14.19 8.71 4.82
C GLY A 423 13.49 7.90 3.73
N LEU A 424 12.49 8.52 3.08
CA LEU A 424 11.71 7.89 2.01
C LEU A 424 12.61 7.29 0.91
N ALA A 425 13.68 7.97 0.58
CA ALA A 425 14.63 7.51 -0.42
C ALA A 425 15.38 6.23 -0.01
N GLU A 426 15.71 6.04 1.27
CA GLU A 426 16.36 4.83 1.78
C GLU A 426 15.38 3.68 1.91
N THR A 427 14.19 3.95 2.42
CA THR A 427 13.11 2.95 2.51
C THR A 427 12.79 2.34 1.14
N ILE A 428 12.93 3.14 0.06
CA ILE A 428 12.66 2.71 -1.32
C ILE A 428 13.92 2.19 -2.04
N ASN A 429 15.11 2.42 -1.47
CA ASN A 429 16.39 2.07 -2.09
C ASN A 429 16.70 0.57 -1.96
N GLY A 430 15.79 -0.28 -2.42
CA GLY A 430 16.05 -1.71 -2.59
C GLY A 430 17.07 -1.91 -3.71
N ASN A 431 18.25 -2.47 -3.37
CA ASN A 431 19.26 -2.88 -4.36
C ASN A 431 18.92 -4.25 -4.99
N GLU A 432 17.69 -4.71 -4.85
CA GLU A 432 17.24 -5.97 -5.42
C GLU A 432 17.32 -5.93 -6.94
N PRO A 433 18.01 -6.91 -7.57
CA PRO A 433 18.05 -7.00 -9.01
C PRO A 433 16.65 -7.33 -9.56
N ASN A 434 16.35 -6.79 -10.73
CA ASN A 434 15.07 -7.06 -11.39
C ASN A 434 14.93 -8.55 -11.76
N ASP A 435 16.02 -9.19 -12.09
CA ASP A 435 16.14 -10.52 -12.64
C ASP A 435 16.50 -11.61 -11.60
N ARG A 436 16.35 -11.30 -10.29
CA ARG A 436 16.58 -12.31 -9.25
C ARG A 436 15.76 -13.57 -9.52
N TYR A 437 16.42 -14.73 -9.48
CA TYR A 437 15.91 -16.06 -9.80
C TYR A 437 15.62 -16.33 -11.29
N GLN A 438 15.81 -15.35 -12.18
CA GLN A 438 15.54 -15.54 -13.61
C GLN A 438 16.36 -16.70 -14.18
N ARG A 439 17.66 -16.74 -13.91
CA ARG A 439 18.58 -17.75 -14.46
C ARG A 439 18.18 -19.16 -14.07
N SER A 440 17.86 -19.39 -12.79
CA SER A 440 17.43 -20.70 -12.32
C SER A 440 16.08 -21.14 -12.88
N MET A 441 15.15 -20.18 -13.05
CA MET A 441 13.83 -20.47 -13.63
C MET A 441 13.88 -20.70 -15.13
N GLU A 442 14.72 -19.99 -15.86
CA GLU A 442 15.00 -20.24 -17.29
C GLU A 442 15.68 -21.60 -17.49
N TRP A 443 16.66 -21.92 -16.63
CA TRP A 443 17.26 -23.26 -16.63
C TRP A 443 16.20 -24.33 -16.35
N ALA A 444 15.37 -24.17 -15.34
CA ALA A 444 14.32 -25.14 -14.99
C ALA A 444 13.33 -25.42 -16.14
N THR A 445 13.02 -24.39 -16.95
CA THR A 445 12.13 -24.50 -18.12
C THR A 445 12.85 -24.90 -19.39
N GLY A 446 14.18 -25.01 -19.36
CA GLY A 446 15.06 -25.34 -20.47
C GLY A 446 15.16 -26.85 -20.72
N THR A 447 16.01 -27.21 -21.69
CA THR A 447 16.30 -28.59 -22.05
C THR A 447 17.81 -28.85 -22.03
N ASP A 448 18.19 -30.11 -21.73
CA ASP A 448 19.56 -30.57 -21.87
C ASP A 448 20.01 -30.65 -23.36
N PRO A 449 21.28 -30.89 -23.66
CA PRO A 449 21.76 -31.02 -25.04
C PRO A 449 21.08 -32.14 -25.85
N ASN A 450 20.40 -33.08 -25.19
CA ASN A 450 19.66 -34.18 -25.82
C ASN A 450 18.17 -33.82 -26.05
N GLY A 451 17.75 -32.58 -25.69
CA GLY A 451 16.37 -32.10 -25.82
C GLY A 451 15.43 -32.57 -24.71
N LYS A 452 15.94 -33.17 -23.61
CA LYS A 452 15.15 -33.55 -22.45
C LYS A 452 14.99 -32.34 -21.51
N GLU A 453 13.77 -32.06 -21.07
CA GLU A 453 13.50 -30.99 -20.10
C GLU A 453 14.30 -31.21 -18.80
N HIS A 454 14.90 -30.14 -18.27
CA HIS A 454 15.60 -30.20 -16.98
C HIS A 454 14.61 -30.54 -15.87
N ILE A 455 13.48 -29.86 -15.83
CA ILE A 455 12.33 -30.20 -14.99
C ILE A 455 11.13 -30.38 -15.92
N PRO A 456 10.45 -31.54 -15.91
CA PRO A 456 9.30 -31.79 -16.76
C PRO A 456 8.16 -30.79 -16.52
N ALA A 457 7.52 -30.31 -17.59
CA ALA A 457 6.41 -29.38 -17.46
C ALA A 457 5.28 -29.96 -16.59
N GLY A 458 4.67 -29.10 -15.75
CA GLY A 458 3.61 -29.50 -14.82
C GLY A 458 4.08 -30.10 -13.49
N GLU A 459 5.38 -30.38 -13.34
CA GLU A 459 5.94 -30.81 -12.06
C GLU A 459 5.76 -29.72 -10.99
N ARG A 460 5.72 -30.18 -9.73
CA ARG A 460 5.63 -29.30 -8.58
C ARG A 460 7.00 -29.09 -7.96
N ILE A 461 7.33 -27.85 -7.70
CA ILE A 461 8.55 -27.42 -7.02
C ILE A 461 8.19 -27.07 -5.57
N PHE A 462 8.88 -27.68 -4.61
CA PHE A 462 8.83 -27.29 -3.21
C PHE A 462 9.67 -26.02 -3.04
N ASN A 463 9.03 -24.86 -2.96
CA ASN A 463 9.70 -23.60 -2.66
C ASN A 463 9.76 -23.40 -1.14
N ALA A 464 10.94 -23.07 -0.63
CA ALA A 464 11.18 -22.99 0.81
C ALA A 464 10.48 -21.78 1.46
N ASN A 465 10.36 -20.65 0.72
CA ASN A 465 9.74 -19.43 1.21
C ASN A 465 8.51 -19.05 0.36
N TRP A 466 7.48 -18.51 0.99
CA TRP A 466 6.24 -18.10 0.33
C TRP A 466 6.38 -16.83 -0.49
N ASP A 467 7.28 -15.94 -0.09
CA ASP A 467 7.55 -14.66 -0.74
C ASP A 467 8.44 -14.77 -1.98
N ASP A 468 9.09 -15.92 -2.23
CA ASP A 468 9.75 -16.22 -3.50
C ASP A 468 8.75 -16.40 -4.66
N PHE A 469 7.56 -16.91 -4.37
CA PHE A 469 6.58 -17.30 -5.39
C PHE A 469 6.28 -16.21 -6.43
N PRO A 470 6.10 -14.92 -6.11
CA PRO A 470 5.85 -13.91 -7.11
C PRO A 470 6.89 -13.84 -8.23
N LYS A 471 8.18 -13.96 -7.89
CA LYS A 471 9.27 -13.97 -8.87
C LYS A 471 9.38 -15.33 -9.58
N LEU A 472 9.25 -16.43 -8.85
CA LEU A 472 9.23 -17.75 -9.46
C LEU A 472 8.12 -17.88 -10.52
N PHE A 473 6.91 -17.45 -10.17
CA PHE A 473 5.76 -17.42 -11.08
C PHE A 473 5.96 -16.47 -12.26
N PHE A 474 6.60 -15.33 -12.04
CA PHE A 474 6.86 -14.36 -13.10
C PHE A 474 7.74 -14.95 -14.20
N PHE A 475 8.81 -15.65 -13.84
CA PHE A 475 9.76 -16.23 -14.80
C PHE A 475 9.35 -17.63 -15.27
N ASN A 476 8.58 -18.38 -14.47
CA ASN A 476 8.26 -19.78 -14.75
C ASN A 476 6.80 -20.13 -14.44
N THR A 477 5.98 -20.14 -15.45
CA THR A 477 4.59 -20.59 -15.40
C THR A 477 4.38 -22.02 -15.90
N LYS A 478 5.46 -22.77 -16.24
CA LYS A 478 5.38 -24.17 -16.65
C LYS A 478 5.26 -25.13 -15.48
N HIS A 479 5.69 -24.71 -14.29
CA HIS A 479 5.72 -25.53 -13.08
C HIS A 479 4.74 -24.99 -12.04
N ARG A 480 4.41 -25.85 -11.05
CA ARG A 480 3.56 -25.53 -9.92
C ARG A 480 4.40 -25.37 -8.66
N TYR A 481 3.87 -24.72 -7.64
CA TYR A 481 4.58 -24.44 -6.40
C TYR A 481 3.75 -24.88 -5.21
N VAL A 482 4.39 -25.09 -4.05
CA VAL A 482 3.74 -25.59 -2.84
C VAL A 482 2.88 -24.52 -2.19
N TYR A 483 3.41 -23.32 -2.04
CA TYR A 483 2.68 -22.17 -1.47
C TYR A 483 3.26 -20.84 -1.95
N GLY A 484 2.54 -19.73 -1.67
CA GLY A 484 2.97 -18.40 -2.06
C GLY A 484 1.91 -17.36 -1.83
N LEU A 485 2.25 -16.08 -2.04
CA LEU A 485 1.43 -14.87 -1.87
C LEU A 485 1.05 -14.58 -0.41
N ASP A 486 0.64 -15.58 0.35
CA ASP A 486 0.30 -15.44 1.77
C ASP A 486 0.43 -16.81 2.45
N PRO A 487 1.22 -16.94 3.51
CA PRO A 487 1.39 -18.21 4.21
C PRO A 487 0.09 -18.76 4.79
N ASN A 488 -0.89 -17.89 5.09
CA ASN A 488 -2.22 -18.32 5.53
C ASN A 488 -2.94 -19.19 4.49
N TYR A 489 -2.67 -19.03 3.20
CA TYR A 489 -3.38 -19.79 2.16
C TYR A 489 -3.12 -21.29 2.23
N LEU A 490 -1.90 -21.70 2.57
CA LEU A 490 -1.61 -23.12 2.84
C LEU A 490 -2.13 -23.52 4.22
N TYR A 491 -1.95 -22.68 5.23
CA TYR A 491 -2.39 -22.98 6.60
C TYR A 491 -3.91 -23.19 6.67
N SER A 492 -4.70 -22.32 6.04
CA SER A 492 -6.15 -22.44 6.05
C SER A 492 -6.66 -23.66 5.30
N GLU A 493 -5.99 -24.05 4.22
CA GLU A 493 -6.34 -25.28 3.50
C GLU A 493 -5.91 -26.54 4.27
N ASN A 494 -4.69 -26.55 4.82
CA ASN A 494 -4.14 -27.69 5.54
C ASN A 494 -3.11 -27.27 6.61
N PRO A 495 -3.55 -27.05 7.87
CA PRO A 495 -2.68 -26.61 8.96
C PRO A 495 -1.54 -27.61 9.27
N GLU A 496 -1.79 -28.91 9.12
CA GLU A 496 -0.78 -29.96 9.38
C GLU A 496 0.31 -29.93 8.32
N LEU A 497 -0.07 -29.75 7.06
CA LEU A 497 0.86 -29.64 5.96
C LEU A 497 1.71 -28.36 6.07
N TYR A 498 1.11 -27.25 6.49
CA TYR A 498 1.84 -26.02 6.76
C TYR A 498 2.87 -26.20 7.89
N LYS A 499 2.49 -26.85 8.99
CA LYS A 499 3.40 -27.14 10.09
C LYS A 499 4.56 -28.02 9.64
N LEU A 500 4.28 -29.06 8.86
CA LEU A 500 5.31 -29.92 8.29
C LEU A 500 6.27 -29.12 7.39
N LEU A 501 5.75 -28.22 6.57
CA LEU A 501 6.56 -27.32 5.75
C LEU A 501 7.51 -26.49 6.62
N GLN A 502 7.01 -25.86 7.67
CA GLN A 502 7.83 -25.06 8.61
C GLN A 502 8.90 -25.90 9.33
N ASP A 503 8.58 -27.13 9.70
CA ASP A 503 9.55 -28.03 10.33
C ASP A 503 10.64 -28.49 9.34
N ILE A 504 10.29 -28.68 8.07
CA ILE A 504 11.25 -29.01 7.00
C ILE A 504 12.15 -27.82 6.70
N THR A 505 11.58 -26.64 6.43
CA THR A 505 12.36 -25.44 6.07
C THR A 505 13.23 -24.96 7.24
N GLY A 506 12.78 -25.15 8.47
CA GLY A 506 13.57 -24.91 9.69
C GLY A 506 14.62 -25.98 10.00
N GLY A 507 14.88 -26.94 9.11
CA GLY A 507 15.88 -27.97 9.30
C GLY A 507 15.60 -28.95 10.46
N LYS A 508 14.35 -29.11 10.92
CA LYS A 508 14.00 -29.96 12.06
C LYS A 508 13.75 -31.42 11.70
N VAL A 509 13.66 -31.72 10.40
CA VAL A 509 13.29 -33.04 9.88
C VAL A 509 14.49 -33.71 9.20
N ASP A 510 14.99 -34.82 9.74
CA ASP A 510 16.19 -35.48 9.23
C ASP A 510 15.98 -36.20 7.89
N ASN A 511 14.79 -36.76 7.63
CA ASN A 511 14.44 -37.43 6.37
C ASN A 511 13.34 -36.65 5.62
N ALA A 512 13.59 -35.37 5.29
CA ALA A 512 12.62 -34.52 4.67
C ALA A 512 12.26 -34.90 3.21
N ALA A 513 13.20 -35.41 2.43
CA ALA A 513 13.00 -35.67 1.00
C ALA A 513 11.85 -36.66 0.67
N PRO A 514 11.71 -37.83 1.31
CA PRO A 514 10.54 -38.68 1.12
C PRO A 514 9.23 -38.01 1.51
N LEU A 515 9.22 -37.20 2.58
CA LEU A 515 8.03 -36.47 3.03
C LEU A 515 7.64 -35.36 2.05
N ILE A 516 8.61 -34.64 1.48
CA ILE A 516 8.36 -33.63 0.42
C ILE A 516 7.67 -34.32 -0.77
N ARG A 517 8.17 -35.47 -1.21
CA ARG A 517 7.56 -36.22 -2.31
C ARG A 517 6.14 -36.70 -1.97
N GLU A 518 5.97 -37.34 -0.80
CA GLU A 518 4.71 -37.99 -0.44
C GLU A 518 3.63 -37.00 -0.07
N LYS A 519 3.94 -35.98 0.77
CA LYS A 519 2.96 -35.06 1.33
C LYS A 519 2.71 -33.85 0.45
N PHE A 520 3.75 -33.33 -0.20
CA PHE A 520 3.63 -32.15 -1.07
C PHE A 520 3.55 -32.53 -2.56
N GLY A 521 3.83 -33.78 -2.92
CA GLY A 521 3.85 -34.22 -4.32
C GLY A 521 4.88 -33.49 -5.16
N ALA A 522 6.00 -33.09 -4.56
CA ALA A 522 7.08 -32.37 -5.21
C ALA A 522 8.34 -33.24 -5.32
N ASN A 523 8.93 -33.28 -6.52
CA ASN A 523 10.18 -34.00 -6.79
C ASN A 523 11.39 -33.05 -6.87
N TYR A 524 11.16 -31.75 -6.81
CA TYR A 524 12.17 -30.70 -6.89
C TYR A 524 12.02 -29.73 -5.74
N VAL A 525 13.13 -29.20 -5.24
CA VAL A 525 13.18 -28.20 -4.16
C VAL A 525 13.87 -26.97 -4.68
N PHE A 526 13.28 -25.80 -4.43
CA PHE A 526 13.88 -24.50 -4.68
C PHE A 526 14.10 -23.76 -3.37
N THR A 527 15.24 -23.13 -3.22
CA THR A 527 15.53 -22.20 -2.12
C THR A 527 16.46 -21.08 -2.58
N ASP A 528 16.38 -19.95 -1.91
CA ASP A 528 17.39 -18.89 -2.01
C ASP A 528 18.77 -19.42 -1.62
N ALA A 529 19.82 -18.92 -2.25
CA ALA A 529 21.20 -19.37 -2.00
C ALA A 529 21.73 -19.03 -0.61
N LYS A 530 21.12 -18.05 0.07
CA LYS A 530 21.54 -17.53 1.37
C LYS A 530 20.60 -17.91 2.52
N GLU A 531 19.57 -18.70 2.21
CA GLU A 531 18.54 -19.05 3.17
C GLU A 531 18.36 -20.57 3.25
N ASN A 532 17.81 -21.04 4.37
CA ASN A 532 17.48 -22.45 4.61
C ASN A 532 18.70 -23.42 4.52
N ASP A 533 19.89 -22.97 4.88
CA ASP A 533 21.13 -23.78 4.80
C ASP A 533 21.04 -25.09 5.59
N ASP A 534 20.43 -25.08 6.79
CA ASP A 534 20.21 -26.28 7.60
C ASP A 534 19.32 -27.31 6.89
N MET A 535 18.27 -26.86 6.19
CA MET A 535 17.41 -27.71 5.37
C MET A 535 18.20 -28.30 4.21
N VAL A 536 18.96 -27.50 3.49
CA VAL A 536 19.75 -27.92 2.33
C VAL A 536 20.81 -28.94 2.76
N ALA A 537 21.56 -28.67 3.83
CA ALA A 537 22.57 -29.59 4.37
C ALA A 537 21.95 -30.97 4.71
N LYS A 538 20.86 -30.98 5.47
CA LYS A 538 20.16 -32.23 5.83
C LYS A 538 19.62 -32.99 4.62
N LEU A 539 19.10 -32.26 3.62
CA LEU A 539 18.61 -32.87 2.38
C LEU A 539 19.76 -33.56 1.61
N LEU A 540 20.91 -32.91 1.47
CA LEU A 540 22.09 -33.46 0.78
C LEU A 540 22.71 -34.64 1.57
N GLU A 541 22.88 -34.51 2.88
CA GLU A 541 23.39 -35.55 3.77
C GLU A 541 22.48 -36.80 3.79
N SER A 542 21.19 -36.63 3.54
CA SER A 542 20.24 -37.73 3.51
C SER A 542 20.52 -38.78 2.43
N GLY A 543 21.26 -38.42 1.36
CA GLY A 543 21.49 -39.21 0.16
C GLY A 543 20.29 -39.37 -0.76
N TRP A 544 19.14 -38.74 -0.43
CA TRP A 544 17.93 -38.76 -1.25
C TRP A 544 17.89 -37.65 -2.30
N VAL A 545 18.81 -36.70 -2.23
CA VAL A 545 18.74 -35.45 -3.01
C VAL A 545 20.04 -35.24 -3.78
N GLU A 546 19.96 -34.63 -4.95
CA GLU A 546 21.10 -34.15 -5.73
C GLU A 546 20.91 -32.68 -6.05
N MET A 547 21.98 -31.90 -5.97
CA MET A 547 22.02 -30.52 -6.47
C MET A 547 22.03 -30.57 -8.00
N ILE A 548 21.03 -29.95 -8.64
CA ILE A 548 20.92 -29.93 -10.11
C ILE A 548 21.21 -28.56 -10.71
N TYR A 549 21.13 -27.52 -9.90
CA TYR A 549 21.47 -26.14 -10.26
C TYR A 549 21.82 -25.35 -9.00
N GLU A 550 22.84 -24.53 -9.11
CA GLU A 550 23.25 -23.58 -8.06
C GLU A 550 23.89 -22.35 -8.70
N ASP A 551 23.50 -21.17 -8.22
CA ASP A 551 24.15 -19.90 -8.54
C ASP A 551 24.19 -19.00 -7.28
N GLU A 552 24.58 -17.74 -7.46
CA GLU A 552 24.71 -16.76 -6.36
C GLU A 552 23.35 -16.42 -5.70
N GLU A 553 22.23 -16.71 -6.36
CA GLU A 553 20.88 -16.31 -5.95
C GLU A 553 20.02 -17.49 -5.50
N SER A 554 20.26 -18.71 -6.01
CA SER A 554 19.32 -19.82 -5.80
C SER A 554 19.95 -21.20 -5.96
N ARG A 555 19.30 -22.18 -5.32
CA ARG A 555 19.62 -23.61 -5.40
C ARG A 555 18.39 -24.39 -5.85
N LEU A 556 18.57 -25.31 -6.80
CA LEU A 556 17.58 -26.30 -7.20
C LEU A 556 18.11 -27.71 -6.91
N LEU A 557 17.31 -28.45 -6.16
CA LEU A 557 17.64 -29.84 -5.80
C LEU A 557 16.57 -30.76 -6.39
N LYS A 558 16.99 -31.96 -6.74
CA LYS A 558 16.11 -33.04 -7.22
C LYS A 558 16.07 -34.18 -6.25
N ILE A 559 14.89 -34.66 -5.92
CA ILE A 559 14.68 -35.82 -5.06
C ILE A 559 14.80 -37.07 -5.92
N ARG A 560 15.77 -37.96 -5.60
CA ARG A 560 16.03 -39.22 -6.30
C ARG A 560 14.95 -40.24 -5.98
N PRO A 561 14.61 -41.14 -6.92
CA PRO A 561 13.65 -42.23 -6.66
C PRO A 561 14.15 -43.23 -5.62
N GLU A 562 15.47 -43.43 -5.54
CA GLU A 562 16.15 -44.31 -4.59
C GLU A 562 17.28 -43.56 -3.89
N LYS A 563 17.64 -44.03 -2.69
CA LYS A 563 18.72 -43.44 -1.92
C LYS A 563 20.05 -43.69 -2.61
N GLY A 564 20.77 -42.64 -2.98
CA GLY A 564 22.11 -42.71 -3.55
C GLY A 564 23.21 -42.75 -2.48
N GLU A 565 24.44 -43.00 -2.92
CA GLU A 565 25.61 -42.79 -2.04
C GLU A 565 25.74 -41.28 -1.75
N VAL A 566 26.00 -40.95 -0.49
CA VAL A 566 26.32 -39.60 -0.07
C VAL A 566 27.69 -39.23 -0.66
N PRO A 567 27.85 -38.11 -1.37
CA PRO A 567 29.16 -37.65 -1.79
C PRO A 567 30.07 -37.52 -0.56
N LYS A 568 31.22 -38.12 -0.59
CA LYS A 568 32.20 -38.07 0.53
C LYS A 568 32.91 -36.72 0.66
N ASP A 569 32.50 -35.69 -0.05
CA ASP A 569 33.18 -34.40 -0.11
C ASP A 569 32.86 -33.46 1.07
N SER A 570 32.28 -33.97 2.16
CA SER A 570 32.10 -33.20 3.41
C SER A 570 33.03 -33.67 4.55
N GLU A 571 33.95 -34.61 4.30
CA GLU A 571 35.11 -34.71 5.20
C GLU A 571 36.00 -33.50 4.86
N SER A 572 35.98 -32.47 5.70
CA SER A 572 36.99 -31.42 5.73
C SER A 572 38.34 -32.07 5.43
N GLU A 573 39.04 -31.59 4.38
CA GLU A 573 40.43 -31.94 4.21
C GLU A 573 41.11 -31.85 5.57
N PRO A 574 41.90 -32.83 5.99
CA PRO A 574 42.54 -32.76 7.29
C PRO A 574 43.38 -31.47 7.31
N GLU A 575 43.03 -30.56 8.21
CA GLU A 575 43.76 -29.30 8.44
C GLU A 575 45.26 -29.64 8.40
N THR A 576 45.96 -28.98 7.52
CA THR A 576 47.42 -29.12 7.49
C THR A 576 47.99 -28.77 8.86
N PRO A 577 49.08 -29.40 9.31
CA PRO A 577 49.66 -29.05 10.60
C PRO A 577 49.94 -27.56 10.80
N GLU A 578 50.08 -26.82 9.71
CA GLU A 578 50.30 -25.37 9.71
C GLU A 578 48.97 -24.57 9.97
N GLU A 579 47.83 -25.01 9.43
CA GLU A 579 46.52 -24.38 9.71
C GLU A 579 46.08 -24.61 11.15
N LYS A 580 46.35 -25.76 11.70
CA LYS A 580 46.10 -26.09 13.11
C LYS A 580 46.94 -25.23 14.08
N GLU A 581 48.17 -24.92 13.70
CA GLU A 581 49.05 -24.07 14.48
C GLU A 581 48.66 -22.58 14.41
N GLU A 582 48.01 -22.18 13.30
CA GLU A 582 47.50 -20.81 13.11
C GLU A 582 46.17 -20.59 13.85
N LEU A 583 45.24 -21.57 13.84
CA LEU A 583 44.02 -21.56 14.67
C LEU A 583 44.34 -21.53 16.17
N ASP A 584 45.28 -22.38 16.61
CA ASP A 584 45.74 -22.41 18.01
C ASP A 584 46.42 -21.08 18.44
N ARG A 585 47.00 -20.33 17.51
CA ARG A 585 47.56 -19.00 17.76
C ARG A 585 46.46 -17.92 17.86
N LEU A 586 45.42 -18.01 17.04
CA LEU A 586 44.27 -17.10 17.07
C LEU A 586 43.45 -17.32 18.35
N GLU A 587 43.19 -18.55 18.77
CA GLU A 587 42.48 -18.83 20.03
C GLU A 587 43.29 -18.39 21.29
N LYS A 588 44.63 -18.49 21.26
CA LYS A 588 45.48 -18.02 22.35
C LYS A 588 45.65 -16.49 22.33
N GLY A 589 45.51 -15.83 21.18
CA GLY A 589 45.55 -14.38 21.02
C GLY A 589 44.34 -13.68 21.58
N ASP A 590 43.14 -14.23 21.37
CA ASP A 590 41.89 -13.63 21.85
C ASP A 590 41.68 -13.80 23.37
N ASN A 591 42.21 -14.86 23.98
CA ASN A 591 42.18 -15.03 25.44
C ASN A 591 43.12 -14.09 26.20
N ALA A 592 44.12 -13.51 25.54
CA ALA A 592 45.03 -12.51 26.18
C ALA A 592 44.42 -11.10 26.21
N ASN A 593 43.46 -10.77 25.32
CA ASN A 593 42.77 -9.48 25.27
C ASN A 593 41.43 -9.44 26.04
N ALA A 594 40.87 -10.60 26.40
CA ALA A 594 39.61 -10.66 27.15
C ALA A 594 39.74 -10.40 28.65
N ASN A 595 40.98 -10.35 29.19
CA ASN A 595 41.22 -10.19 30.64
C ASN A 595 41.61 -8.77 31.09
N SER A 596 41.50 -7.76 30.23
CA SER A 596 41.86 -6.37 30.60
C SER A 596 40.72 -5.36 30.63
N ASN A 597 39.43 -5.75 30.38
CA ASN A 597 38.30 -4.83 30.47
C ASN A 597 37.07 -5.51 31.10
N ALA A 598 37.11 -5.71 32.41
CA ALA A 598 35.91 -5.97 33.21
C ALA A 598 35.60 -4.72 34.06
N PRO A 599 34.48 -4.03 33.85
CA PRO A 599 33.96 -3.13 34.87
C PRO A 599 33.06 -3.92 35.83
N ALA A 600 33.15 -3.56 37.11
CA ALA A 600 32.54 -4.13 38.27
C ALA A 600 31.02 -4.23 38.18
N GLU A 601 30.49 -5.33 38.71
CA GLU A 601 29.10 -5.55 39.05
C GLU A 601 28.55 -4.46 39.99
N GLY A 602 27.36 -3.98 39.64
CA GLY A 602 26.51 -3.16 40.50
C GLY A 602 25.08 -3.65 40.33
N GLU A 603 24.65 -4.45 41.31
CA GLU A 603 23.25 -4.84 41.53
C GLU A 603 22.31 -3.63 41.50
N GLN A 604 21.14 -3.78 40.84
CA GLN A 604 19.87 -3.31 41.40
C GLN A 604 18.68 -4.00 40.70
N GLU A 605 17.95 -4.73 41.55
CA GLU A 605 16.59 -5.24 41.37
C GLU A 605 15.55 -4.11 41.25
N HIS A 606 14.39 -4.51 40.68
CA HIS A 606 13.03 -3.94 40.84
C HIS A 606 12.64 -2.69 40.02
N GLN A 607 11.85 -2.83 39.05
CA GLN A 607 10.37 -2.71 38.93
C GLN A 607 9.93 -2.74 37.48
#